data_7cc30ab4f92712c083fadaadb17fa81d
#
_entry.id   7cc30ab4f92712c083fadaadb17fa81d
#
_cell.length_a   1.000
_cell.length_b   1.000
_cell.length_c   1.000
_cell.angle_alpha   90.00
_cell.angle_beta   90.00
_cell.angle_gamma   90.00
#
_symmetry.space_group_name_H-M   'P 1'
#
loop_
_entity.id
_entity.type
_entity.pdbx_description
1 polymer ?
#
loop_
_entity_poly.entity_id
_entity_poly.type
_entity_poly.pdbx_seq_one_letter_code
_entity_poly.pdbx_strand_id
1 'polypeptide(L)'
;LSIGTRPDCLGEDVLTLLSELNTIKPVWVELGLQTIHADTAAYIRRGYPLSTFEAAVKNLHARNLEVIVHTILGLPGESSEQMLETINYLNCQPIQGIKLQLLHVLKGTDLADDYLAGKFQTLSREEYLDLLISCLEHLSPDLVIHRVTGDGPKNLLIAPLWSSAKRSVLNDLHHIMKVRNTWQGRLYKEDLYD
;
A
#
# COMPACT_ATOMS: atom_id res chain seq x y z
N LEU A 1 -4.46 -16.81 9.73
CA LEU A 1 -4.35 -15.70 10.67
C LEU A 1 -3.69 -14.52 9.97
N SER A 2 -4.29 -13.32 10.01
CA SER A 2 -3.69 -12.09 9.45
C SER A 2 -3.30 -11.18 10.60
N ILE A 3 -2.04 -10.70 10.59
CA ILE A 3 -1.47 -9.87 11.66
C ILE A 3 -0.85 -8.63 11.03
N GLY A 4 -1.43 -7.45 11.31
CA GLY A 4 -0.86 -6.18 10.91
C GLY A 4 0.19 -5.72 11.92
N THR A 5 1.39 -5.35 11.43
CA THR A 5 2.46 -4.84 12.28
C THR A 5 3.37 -3.86 11.56
N ARG A 6 4.25 -3.21 12.31
CA ARG A 6 5.34 -2.40 11.77
C ARG A 6 6.58 -3.27 11.55
N PRO A 7 7.40 -3.00 10.53
CA PRO A 7 8.64 -3.74 10.28
C PRO A 7 9.61 -3.75 11.46
N ASP A 8 9.69 -2.64 12.22
CA ASP A 8 10.58 -2.50 13.38
C ASP A 8 10.06 -3.19 14.67
N CYS A 9 8.89 -3.84 14.60
CA CYS A 9 8.34 -4.62 15.71
C CYS A 9 8.54 -6.14 15.56
N LEU A 10 9.33 -6.59 14.58
CA LEU A 10 9.59 -7.99 14.29
C LEU A 10 10.94 -8.44 14.87
N GLY A 11 11.02 -8.50 16.21
CA GLY A 11 12.16 -9.11 16.90
C GLY A 11 12.22 -10.64 16.70
N GLU A 12 13.34 -11.26 17.05
CA GLU A 12 13.58 -12.71 16.84
C GLU A 12 12.56 -13.58 17.59
N ASP A 13 12.14 -13.16 18.76
CA ASP A 13 11.10 -13.82 19.57
C ASP A 13 9.72 -13.80 18.88
N VAL A 14 9.36 -12.67 18.28
CA VAL A 14 8.13 -12.52 17.51
C VAL A 14 8.18 -13.38 16.24
N LEU A 15 9.29 -13.36 15.51
CA LEU A 15 9.48 -14.17 14.30
C LEU A 15 9.39 -15.66 14.59
N THR A 16 9.97 -16.11 15.71
CA THR A 16 9.90 -17.50 16.17
C THR A 16 8.45 -17.89 16.46
N LEU A 17 7.73 -17.09 17.23
CA LEU A 17 6.32 -17.33 17.54
C LEU A 17 5.45 -17.39 16.27
N LEU A 18 5.64 -16.46 15.32
CA LEU A 18 4.90 -16.47 14.05
C LEU A 18 5.19 -17.73 13.24
N SER A 19 6.44 -18.20 13.23
CA SER A 19 6.82 -19.45 12.56
C SER A 19 6.14 -20.66 13.18
N GLU A 20 6.12 -20.77 14.51
CA GLU A 20 5.41 -21.83 15.23
C GLU A 20 3.91 -21.81 14.92
N LEU A 21 3.27 -20.63 14.96
CA LEU A 21 1.86 -20.48 14.62
C LEU A 21 1.57 -20.89 13.17
N ASN A 22 2.48 -20.59 12.24
CA ASN A 22 2.33 -20.93 10.83
C ASN A 22 2.33 -22.44 10.57
N THR A 23 2.93 -23.25 11.46
CA THR A 23 2.86 -24.73 11.38
C THR A 23 1.48 -25.27 11.73
N ILE A 24 0.70 -24.52 12.51
CA ILE A 24 -0.64 -24.92 12.98
C ILE A 24 -1.71 -24.38 12.03
N LYS A 25 -1.55 -23.12 11.57
CA LYS A 25 -2.51 -22.41 10.71
C LYS A 25 -1.78 -21.36 9.89
N PRO A 26 -2.07 -21.22 8.58
CA PRO A 26 -1.44 -20.21 7.75
C PRO A 26 -1.46 -18.82 8.38
N VAL A 27 -0.31 -18.16 8.43
CA VAL A 27 -0.11 -16.82 8.98
C VAL A 27 0.31 -15.86 7.88
N TRP A 28 -0.41 -14.75 7.77
CA TRP A 28 -0.06 -13.62 6.90
C TRP A 28 0.39 -12.45 7.76
N VAL A 29 1.53 -11.89 7.42
CA VAL A 29 2.05 -10.69 8.09
C VAL A 29 1.84 -9.48 7.19
N GLU A 30 1.04 -8.55 7.67
CA GLU A 30 0.74 -7.31 6.96
C GLU A 30 1.70 -6.20 7.41
N LEU A 31 2.59 -5.77 6.51
CA LEU A 31 3.61 -4.76 6.78
C LEU A 31 3.26 -3.40 6.20
N GLY A 32 3.39 -2.35 7.00
CA GLY A 32 3.31 -0.99 6.52
C GLY A 32 4.63 -0.60 5.83
N LEU A 33 4.61 -0.30 4.54
CA LEU A 33 5.67 0.38 3.81
C LEU A 33 5.29 1.84 3.57
N GLN A 34 4.09 2.03 3.12
CA GLN A 34 3.44 3.28 2.69
C GLN A 34 4.05 3.83 1.39
N THR A 35 5.36 4.09 1.36
CA THR A 35 6.16 4.58 0.24
C THR A 35 7.63 4.18 0.41
N ILE A 36 8.40 4.14 -0.68
CA ILE A 36 9.87 3.97 -0.65
C ILE A 36 10.59 5.31 -0.46
N HIS A 37 9.94 6.45 -0.74
CA HIS A 37 10.56 7.77 -0.74
C HIS A 37 10.81 8.27 0.67
N ALA A 38 12.08 8.55 0.98
CA ALA A 38 12.52 8.88 2.34
C ALA A 38 11.90 10.19 2.86
N ASP A 39 11.80 11.21 2.01
CA ASP A 39 11.26 12.51 2.39
C ASP A 39 9.77 12.41 2.73
N THR A 40 8.99 11.70 1.91
CA THR A 40 7.58 11.43 2.17
C THR A 40 7.40 10.59 3.42
N ALA A 41 8.22 9.53 3.59
CA ALA A 41 8.20 8.69 4.77
C ALA A 41 8.49 9.47 6.06
N ALA A 42 9.41 10.45 6.00
CA ALA A 42 9.69 11.36 7.11
C ALA A 42 8.51 12.31 7.37
N TYR A 43 7.93 12.90 6.31
CA TYR A 43 6.78 13.80 6.40
C TYR A 43 5.57 13.14 7.07
N ILE A 44 5.23 11.90 6.66
CA ILE A 44 4.12 11.13 7.26
C ILE A 44 4.51 10.46 8.59
N ARG A 45 5.73 10.70 9.08
CA ARG A 45 6.27 10.13 10.34
C ARG A 45 6.18 8.60 10.38
N ARG A 46 6.57 7.92 9.30
CA ARG A 46 6.59 6.46 9.26
C ARG A 46 7.41 5.86 10.41
N GLY A 47 8.51 6.51 10.80
CA GLY A 47 9.26 6.19 12.02
C GLY A 47 10.35 5.13 11.88
N TYR A 48 10.59 4.60 10.67
CA TYR A 48 11.67 3.67 10.35
C TYR A 48 12.16 3.87 8.90
N PRO A 49 13.44 3.59 8.61
CA PRO A 49 13.99 3.66 7.26
C PRO A 49 13.53 2.48 6.38
N LEU A 50 13.71 2.60 5.06
CA LEU A 50 13.38 1.56 4.10
C LEU A 50 14.13 0.25 4.40
N SER A 51 15.38 0.31 4.80
CA SER A 51 16.20 -0.86 5.16
C SER A 51 15.62 -1.73 6.27
N THR A 52 14.85 -1.14 7.20
CA THR A 52 14.13 -1.90 8.23
C THR A 52 12.99 -2.73 7.61
N PHE A 53 12.28 -2.19 6.62
CA PHE A 53 11.28 -2.93 5.88
C PHE A 53 11.92 -4.07 5.08
N GLU A 54 13.03 -3.82 4.37
CA GLU A 54 13.76 -4.85 3.61
C GLU A 54 14.22 -6.00 4.49
N ALA A 55 14.81 -5.68 5.66
CA ALA A 55 15.22 -6.69 6.63
C ALA A 55 14.03 -7.52 7.14
N ALA A 56 12.89 -6.87 7.43
CA ALA A 56 11.68 -7.54 7.88
C ALA A 56 11.14 -8.52 6.82
N VAL A 57 11.02 -8.08 5.56
CA VAL A 57 10.55 -8.91 4.44
C VAL A 57 11.49 -10.11 4.26
N LYS A 58 12.80 -9.89 4.25
CA LYS A 58 13.81 -10.96 4.14
C LYS A 58 13.68 -11.99 5.28
N ASN A 59 13.51 -11.54 6.51
CA ASN A 59 13.40 -12.41 7.69
C ASN A 59 12.10 -13.22 7.68
N LEU A 60 10.99 -12.63 7.23
CA LEU A 60 9.70 -13.32 7.08
C LEU A 60 9.78 -14.37 5.96
N HIS A 61 10.30 -13.99 4.81
CA HIS A 61 10.48 -14.89 3.67
C HIS A 61 11.35 -16.09 4.02
N ALA A 62 12.48 -15.88 4.72
CA ALA A 62 13.36 -16.98 5.18
C ALA A 62 12.65 -17.97 6.12
N ARG A 63 11.52 -17.60 6.70
CA ARG A 63 10.69 -18.43 7.58
C ARG A 63 9.42 -18.95 6.90
N ASN A 64 9.29 -18.79 5.59
CA ASN A 64 8.11 -19.17 4.81
C ASN A 64 6.81 -18.53 5.34
N LEU A 65 6.90 -17.29 5.84
CA LEU A 65 5.75 -16.49 6.25
C LEU A 65 5.31 -15.60 5.09
N GLU A 66 4.02 -15.63 4.77
CA GLU A 66 3.45 -14.77 3.71
C GLU A 66 3.40 -13.31 4.15
N VAL A 67 3.84 -12.42 3.26
CA VAL A 67 3.90 -10.99 3.49
C VAL A 67 2.93 -10.25 2.59
N ILE A 68 2.10 -9.39 3.20
CA ILE A 68 1.19 -8.48 2.51
C ILE A 68 1.63 -7.06 2.83
N VAL A 69 1.92 -6.27 1.80
CA VAL A 69 2.45 -4.91 1.98
C VAL A 69 1.34 -3.87 1.85
N HIS A 70 1.34 -2.92 2.77
CA HIS A 70 0.48 -1.74 2.70
C HIS A 70 1.21 -0.57 2.08
N THR A 71 0.66 -0.02 0.99
CA THR A 71 1.08 1.25 0.37
C THR A 71 -0.05 2.27 0.47
N ILE A 72 0.30 3.55 0.37
CA ILE A 72 -0.68 4.64 0.33
C ILE A 72 -0.46 5.46 -0.93
N LEU A 73 -1.48 5.54 -1.77
CA LEU A 73 -1.52 6.39 -2.96
C LEU A 73 -2.05 7.78 -2.60
N GLY A 74 -1.49 8.81 -3.21
CA GLY A 74 -1.86 10.20 -2.99
C GLY A 74 -1.20 10.83 -1.76
N LEU A 75 -0.04 10.32 -1.33
CA LEU A 75 0.74 10.94 -0.26
C LEU A 75 1.22 12.34 -0.68
N PRO A 76 1.24 13.32 0.26
CA PRO A 76 1.66 14.68 -0.05
C PRO A 76 3.09 14.73 -0.58
N GLY A 77 3.27 15.46 -1.68
CA GLY A 77 4.57 15.66 -2.32
C GLY A 77 5.01 14.57 -3.28
N GLU A 78 4.29 13.45 -3.38
CA GLU A 78 4.59 12.41 -4.36
C GLU A 78 3.87 12.66 -5.70
N SER A 79 4.62 12.53 -6.79
CA SER A 79 4.05 12.46 -8.14
C SER A 79 3.53 11.05 -8.46
N SER A 80 2.76 10.93 -9.54
CA SER A 80 2.27 9.62 -10.02
C SER A 80 3.43 8.69 -10.38
N GLU A 81 4.52 9.22 -10.92
CA GLU A 81 5.74 8.47 -11.26
C GLU A 81 6.40 7.90 -10.00
N GLN A 82 6.52 8.70 -8.94
CA GLN A 82 7.07 8.25 -7.66
C GLN A 82 6.21 7.15 -7.00
N MET A 83 4.89 7.25 -7.10
CA MET A 83 4.01 6.19 -6.63
C MET A 83 4.17 4.89 -7.45
N LEU A 84 4.37 5.00 -8.77
CA LEU A 84 4.71 3.86 -9.63
C LEU A 84 6.09 3.27 -9.32
N GLU A 85 7.09 4.08 -8.97
CA GLU A 85 8.39 3.59 -8.49
C GLU A 85 8.23 2.70 -7.25
N THR A 86 7.32 3.06 -6.32
CA THR A 86 7.00 2.21 -5.17
C THR A 86 6.40 0.87 -5.60
N ILE A 87 5.52 0.84 -6.60
CA ILE A 87 4.94 -0.40 -7.14
C ILE A 87 6.02 -1.26 -7.81
N ASN A 88 6.84 -0.65 -8.64
CA ASN A 88 7.94 -1.34 -9.33
C ASN A 88 8.95 -1.92 -8.34
N TYR A 89 9.31 -1.17 -7.29
CA TYR A 89 10.15 -1.69 -6.21
C TYR A 89 9.54 -2.93 -5.54
N LEU A 90 8.23 -2.94 -5.31
CA LEU A 90 7.56 -4.07 -4.66
C LEU A 90 7.50 -5.32 -5.55
N ASN A 91 7.52 -5.18 -6.87
CA ASN A 91 7.64 -6.32 -7.79
C ASN A 91 8.93 -7.12 -7.58
N CYS A 92 10.01 -6.47 -7.07
CA CYS A 92 11.30 -7.11 -6.79
C CYS A 92 11.37 -7.72 -5.39
N GLN A 93 10.34 -7.58 -4.55
CA GLN A 93 10.37 -8.07 -3.19
C GLN A 93 9.70 -9.44 -3.07
N PRO A 94 10.18 -10.34 -2.20
CA PRO A 94 9.57 -11.64 -2.00
C PRO A 94 8.29 -11.53 -1.14
N ILE A 95 7.26 -10.92 -1.70
CA ILE A 95 5.95 -10.70 -1.06
C ILE A 95 4.85 -11.43 -1.82
N GLN A 96 3.75 -11.74 -1.18
CA GLN A 96 2.63 -12.48 -1.76
C GLN A 96 1.41 -11.60 -2.06
N GLY A 97 1.33 -10.43 -1.43
CA GLY A 97 0.18 -9.57 -1.64
C GLY A 97 0.42 -8.10 -1.31
N ILE A 98 -0.53 -7.28 -1.76
CA ILE A 98 -0.49 -5.83 -1.60
C ILE A 98 -1.85 -5.25 -1.25
N LYS A 99 -1.84 -4.18 -0.47
CA LYS A 99 -2.99 -3.29 -0.24
C LYS A 99 -2.66 -1.90 -0.76
N LEU A 100 -3.28 -1.52 -1.85
CA LEU A 100 -3.20 -0.17 -2.43
C LEU A 100 -4.24 0.70 -1.73
N GLN A 101 -3.81 1.48 -0.75
CA GLN A 101 -4.71 2.33 0.02
C GLN A 101 -4.69 3.76 -0.50
N LEU A 102 -5.84 4.45 -0.41
CA LEU A 102 -5.92 5.89 -0.66
C LEU A 102 -5.57 6.64 0.62
N LEU A 103 -4.84 7.74 0.49
CA LEU A 103 -4.64 8.68 1.59
C LEU A 103 -5.99 9.18 2.14
N HIS A 104 -6.15 9.09 3.45
CA HIS A 104 -7.27 9.68 4.18
C HIS A 104 -6.77 10.74 5.15
N VAL A 105 -7.29 11.94 5.04
CA VAL A 105 -7.08 13.03 5.99
C VAL A 105 -8.12 12.92 7.09
N LEU A 106 -7.68 12.66 8.32
CA LEU A 106 -8.56 12.42 9.46
C LEU A 106 -8.45 13.54 10.49
N LYS A 107 -9.57 13.92 11.11
CA LYS A 107 -9.61 14.92 12.19
C LYS A 107 -8.67 14.56 13.33
N GLY A 108 -8.02 15.57 13.89
CA GLY A 108 -7.14 15.43 15.05
C GLY A 108 -5.75 14.87 14.72
N THR A 109 -5.33 14.97 13.46
CA THR A 109 -3.97 14.64 13.02
C THR A 109 -3.25 15.89 12.50
N ASP A 110 -1.92 15.93 12.64
CA ASP A 110 -1.11 17.02 12.06
C ASP A 110 -1.28 17.11 10.54
N LEU A 111 -1.52 15.97 9.89
CA LEU A 111 -1.81 15.95 8.45
C LEU A 111 -3.12 16.69 8.11
N ALA A 112 -4.11 16.66 9.02
CA ALA A 112 -5.33 17.43 8.85
C ALA A 112 -5.07 18.93 8.98
N ASP A 113 -4.20 19.35 9.90
CA ASP A 113 -3.81 20.76 10.05
C ASP A 113 -3.08 21.27 8.79
N ASP A 114 -2.18 20.45 8.24
CA ASP A 114 -1.48 20.76 6.99
C ASP A 114 -2.44 20.86 5.79
N TYR A 115 -3.40 19.95 5.70
CA TYR A 115 -4.43 19.99 4.66
C TYR A 115 -5.32 21.24 4.77
N LEU A 116 -5.78 21.55 5.97
CA LEU A 116 -6.62 22.74 6.23
C LEU A 116 -5.85 24.06 6.00
N ALA A 117 -4.53 24.04 6.19
CA ALA A 117 -3.63 25.14 5.85
C ALA A 117 -3.31 25.25 4.34
N GLY A 118 -3.84 24.33 3.51
CA GLY A 118 -3.65 24.33 2.06
C GLY A 118 -2.26 23.91 1.58
N LYS A 119 -1.48 23.19 2.43
CA LYS A 119 -0.12 22.75 2.07
C LYS A 119 -0.10 21.63 1.02
N PHE A 120 -1.18 20.87 0.90
CA PHE A 120 -1.38 19.85 -0.12
C PHE A 120 -2.86 19.67 -0.43
N GLN A 121 -3.15 18.94 -1.50
CA GLN A 121 -4.50 18.54 -1.89
C GLN A 121 -4.60 17.03 -1.96
N THR A 122 -5.78 16.47 -1.71
CA THR A 122 -6.06 15.06 -1.94
C THR A 122 -6.48 14.83 -3.39
N LEU A 123 -6.20 13.63 -3.90
CA LEU A 123 -6.62 13.25 -5.25
C LEU A 123 -8.14 13.33 -5.40
N SER A 124 -8.59 13.82 -6.54
CA SER A 124 -9.95 13.63 -7.00
C SER A 124 -10.22 12.14 -7.25
N ARG A 125 -11.49 11.78 -7.41
CA ARG A 125 -11.86 10.38 -7.70
C ARG A 125 -11.29 9.91 -9.04
N GLU A 126 -11.30 10.77 -10.04
CA GLU A 126 -10.80 10.48 -11.38
C GLU A 126 -9.28 10.26 -11.36
N GLU A 127 -8.53 11.21 -10.80
CA GLU A 127 -7.06 11.09 -10.64
C GLU A 127 -6.67 9.82 -9.88
N TYR A 128 -7.41 9.49 -8.81
CA TYR A 128 -7.16 8.26 -8.05
C TYR A 128 -7.40 7.01 -8.87
N LEU A 129 -8.50 6.94 -9.63
CA LEU A 129 -8.81 5.76 -10.46
C LEU A 129 -7.79 5.59 -11.59
N ASP A 130 -7.36 6.68 -12.21
CA ASP A 130 -6.34 6.64 -13.25
C ASP A 130 -4.99 6.16 -12.71
N LEU A 131 -4.56 6.71 -11.58
CA LEU A 131 -3.34 6.28 -10.88
C LEU A 131 -3.43 4.81 -10.44
N LEU A 132 -4.54 4.42 -9.82
CA LEU A 132 -4.75 3.05 -9.36
C LEU A 132 -4.70 2.05 -10.51
N ILE A 133 -5.34 2.35 -11.64
CA ILE A 133 -5.29 1.51 -12.85
C ILE A 133 -3.85 1.40 -13.35
N SER A 134 -3.13 2.51 -13.41
CA SER A 134 -1.71 2.50 -13.79
C SER A 134 -0.87 1.63 -12.84
N CYS A 135 -1.09 1.73 -11.53
CA CYS A 135 -0.44 0.86 -10.55
C CYS A 135 -0.76 -0.62 -10.79
N LEU A 136 -2.02 -0.95 -11.06
CA LEU A 136 -2.45 -2.32 -11.35
C LEU A 136 -1.82 -2.87 -12.63
N GLU A 137 -1.72 -2.06 -13.68
CA GLU A 137 -1.10 -2.44 -14.94
C GLU A 137 0.38 -2.80 -14.80
N HIS A 138 1.11 -2.12 -13.90
CA HIS A 138 2.54 -2.34 -13.65
C HIS A 138 2.83 -3.37 -12.57
N LEU A 139 1.83 -3.73 -11.77
CA LEU A 139 1.98 -4.71 -10.68
C LEU A 139 2.11 -6.13 -11.25
N SER A 140 3.03 -6.93 -10.70
CA SER A 140 3.14 -8.35 -11.06
C SER A 140 1.78 -9.07 -10.99
N PRO A 141 1.43 -9.88 -12.00
CA PRO A 141 0.19 -10.66 -11.99
C PRO A 141 0.14 -11.70 -10.87
N ASP A 142 1.29 -12.09 -10.30
CA ASP A 142 1.39 -13.08 -9.23
C ASP A 142 1.07 -12.50 -7.84
N LEU A 143 1.08 -11.17 -7.70
CA LEU A 143 0.77 -10.52 -6.43
C LEU A 143 -0.75 -10.43 -6.19
N VAL A 144 -1.20 -10.94 -5.05
CA VAL A 144 -2.63 -10.86 -4.67
C VAL A 144 -2.97 -9.47 -4.19
N ILE A 145 -4.00 -8.87 -4.80
CA ILE A 145 -4.50 -7.55 -4.39
C ILE A 145 -5.57 -7.74 -3.31
N HIS A 146 -5.22 -7.42 -2.07
CA HIS A 146 -6.13 -7.55 -0.92
C HIS A 146 -7.07 -6.36 -0.77
N ARG A 147 -6.65 -5.18 -1.25
CA ARG A 147 -7.43 -3.95 -1.11
C ARG A 147 -6.99 -2.89 -2.12
N VAL A 148 -7.95 -2.13 -2.62
CA VAL A 148 -7.72 -1.01 -3.54
C VAL A 148 -8.36 0.30 -3.06
N THR A 149 -8.79 0.39 -1.80
CA THR A 149 -9.37 1.61 -1.21
C THR A 149 -8.99 1.69 0.27
N GLY A 150 -9.02 2.88 0.84
CA GLY A 150 -8.87 3.08 2.27
C GLY A 150 -10.12 2.73 3.07
N ASP A 151 -10.00 2.64 4.39
CA ASP A 151 -11.07 2.33 5.34
C ASP A 151 -11.00 3.25 6.56
N GLY A 152 -11.11 4.56 6.32
CA GLY A 152 -11.12 5.55 7.39
C GLY A 152 -12.49 5.64 8.09
N PRO A 153 -12.53 5.94 9.41
CA PRO A 153 -13.76 6.16 10.14
C PRO A 153 -14.49 7.40 9.58
N LYS A 154 -15.71 7.20 9.10
CA LYS A 154 -16.48 8.22 8.36
C LYS A 154 -16.69 9.52 9.17
N ASN A 155 -16.84 9.43 10.48
CA ASN A 155 -17.03 10.57 11.38
C ASN A 155 -15.76 11.41 11.59
N LEU A 156 -14.59 10.87 11.26
CA LEU A 156 -13.31 11.55 11.34
C LEU A 156 -12.77 11.97 9.98
N LEU A 157 -13.32 11.48 8.88
CA LEU A 157 -12.83 11.76 7.53
C LEU A 157 -13.08 13.23 7.15
N ILE A 158 -12.01 13.95 6.82
CA ILE A 158 -12.03 15.32 6.27
C ILE A 158 -11.97 15.24 4.74
N ALA A 159 -11.02 14.48 4.20
CA ALA A 159 -10.79 14.35 2.76
C ALA A 159 -10.10 13.01 2.42
N PRO A 160 -10.30 12.52 1.19
CA PRO A 160 -11.32 12.94 0.22
C PRO A 160 -12.70 12.32 0.55
N LEU A 161 -13.75 13.10 0.59
CA LEU A 161 -15.10 12.63 1.01
C LEU A 161 -15.69 11.57 0.07
N TRP A 162 -15.34 11.60 -1.22
CA TRP A 162 -15.81 10.61 -2.20
C TRP A 162 -15.39 9.17 -1.87
N SER A 163 -14.29 8.99 -1.12
CA SER A 163 -13.78 7.67 -0.72
C SER A 163 -14.74 6.88 0.18
N SER A 164 -15.66 7.57 0.84
CA SER A 164 -16.70 6.94 1.68
C SER A 164 -17.69 6.07 0.88
N ALA A 165 -17.80 6.30 -0.45
CA ALA A 165 -18.68 5.57 -1.36
C ALA A 165 -17.97 4.35 -2.00
N LYS A 166 -17.32 3.49 -1.21
CA LYS A 166 -16.47 2.37 -1.66
C LYS A 166 -17.04 1.54 -2.79
N ARG A 167 -18.32 1.12 -2.67
CA ARG A 167 -18.97 0.29 -3.70
C ARG A 167 -18.98 0.99 -5.06
N SER A 168 -19.26 2.30 -5.06
CA SER A 168 -19.25 3.10 -6.27
C SER A 168 -17.84 3.20 -6.86
N VAL A 169 -16.83 3.40 -6.02
CA VAL A 169 -15.41 3.45 -6.48
C VAL A 169 -14.99 2.12 -7.13
N LEU A 170 -15.33 0.99 -6.51
CA LEU A 170 -15.02 -0.33 -7.07
C LEU A 170 -15.78 -0.60 -8.38
N ASN A 171 -17.05 -0.19 -8.48
CA ASN A 171 -17.81 -0.33 -9.71
C ASN A 171 -17.19 0.50 -10.85
N ASP A 172 -16.76 1.74 -10.56
CA ASP A 172 -16.10 2.58 -11.55
C ASP A 172 -14.75 2.01 -11.96
N LEU A 173 -13.95 1.51 -11.00
CA LEU A 173 -12.69 0.84 -11.31
C LEU A 173 -12.90 -0.30 -12.32
N HIS A 174 -13.82 -1.22 -12.01
CA HIS A 174 -14.12 -2.35 -12.90
C HIS A 174 -14.66 -1.91 -14.25
N HIS A 175 -15.52 -0.90 -14.28
CA HIS A 175 -16.06 -0.35 -15.51
C HIS A 175 -14.94 0.26 -16.39
N ILE A 176 -14.10 1.11 -15.82
CA ILE A 176 -13.01 1.77 -16.55
C ILE A 176 -12.00 0.74 -17.05
N MET A 177 -11.60 -0.21 -16.22
CA MET A 177 -10.69 -1.29 -16.64
C MET A 177 -11.27 -2.07 -17.83
N LYS A 178 -12.56 -2.39 -17.79
CA LYS A 178 -13.24 -3.07 -18.91
C LYS A 178 -13.28 -2.21 -20.17
N VAL A 179 -13.62 -0.92 -20.07
CA VAL A 179 -13.65 0.02 -21.22
C VAL A 179 -12.26 0.20 -21.82
N ARG A 180 -11.23 0.29 -20.99
CA ARG A 180 -9.84 0.43 -21.44
C ARG A 180 -9.22 -0.89 -21.90
N ASN A 181 -9.94 -2.00 -21.76
CA ASN A 181 -9.44 -3.36 -22.02
C ASN A 181 -8.10 -3.63 -21.34
N THR A 182 -8.05 -3.36 -20.02
CA THR A 182 -6.84 -3.48 -19.21
C THR A 182 -7.03 -4.37 -18.00
N TRP A 183 -5.93 -4.89 -17.45
CA TRP A 183 -5.90 -5.84 -16.34
C TRP A 183 -4.60 -5.70 -15.56
N GLN A 184 -4.52 -6.33 -14.39
CA GLN A 184 -3.31 -6.42 -13.59
C GLN A 184 -2.18 -7.07 -14.38
N GLY A 185 -1.02 -6.43 -14.37
CA GLY A 185 0.18 -6.95 -15.01
C GLY A 185 0.26 -6.71 -16.54
N ARG A 186 -0.69 -5.97 -17.14
CA ARG A 186 -0.65 -5.69 -18.58
C ARG A 186 0.64 -5.01 -19.03
N LEU A 187 1.22 -4.16 -18.18
CA LEU A 187 2.47 -3.42 -18.45
C LEU A 187 3.64 -3.91 -17.58
N TYR A 188 3.45 -4.97 -16.81
CA TYR A 188 4.51 -5.62 -16.06
C TYR A 188 5.55 -6.21 -17.01
N LYS A 189 6.83 -6.00 -16.69
CA LYS A 189 7.96 -6.52 -17.46
C LYS A 189 8.89 -7.25 -16.52
N GLU A 190 8.91 -8.57 -16.60
CA GLU A 190 9.75 -9.43 -15.78
C GLU A 190 11.24 -9.10 -15.95
N ASP A 191 11.69 -8.84 -17.20
CA ASP A 191 13.09 -8.54 -17.55
C ASP A 191 13.68 -7.27 -16.91
N LEU A 192 12.87 -6.44 -16.25
CA LEU A 192 13.35 -5.23 -15.57
C LEU A 192 13.75 -5.48 -14.10
N TYR A 193 13.50 -6.68 -13.58
CA TYR A 193 13.59 -6.99 -12.16
C TYR A 193 14.53 -8.20 -11.85
N ASP A 194 15.20 -8.75 -12.89
CA ASP A 194 16.21 -9.80 -12.77
C ASP A 194 17.64 -9.20 -12.46
#